data_c6898a92fa8b9d030a5e11d0c49eb89d
#
_entry.id   c6898a92fa8b9d030a5e11d0c49eb89d
#
_cell.length_a   1.000
_cell.length_b   1.000
_cell.length_c   1.000
_cell.angle_alpha   90.00
_cell.angle_beta   90.00
_cell.angle_gamma   90.00
#
_symmetry.space_group_name_H-M   'P 1'
#
loop_
_entity.id
_entity.type
_entity.pdbx_description
1 polymer ?
#
loop_
_entity_poly.entity_id
_entity_poly.type
_entity_poly.pdbx_seq_one_letter_code
_entity_poly.pdbx_strand_id
1 'polypeptide(L)'
;MLTGAWAASILWTTNPILAQSSSSKFPLLTTEDTTVKKVAPKNWFNLDPKKDQVNGVGSERAYQELLKGRSSQSVIVAIIDSGVDIEHEDLKNKLWVNKGEIPNNGIDDDKNGYVDDVNGWNFIGGKDGKNVAQDTHESTRLYAKFKAKFSGKAESDIAPADKADFEIYQKAKAMYETKVAEYSGQKDMIDNYAMMFNKSERLLAAYLDTEQVTLEEVQGIETEDKVVGRAKQIMELFLANGLTKETIKDNQEQLGNMLKYGFDLNFDPRSIVGDDYNNKNERGYGNNDVKGPDASHGTHVAGIVAAERGNNLGMDGVAEKVQIMSIRAVPDGDERDKDVANAIRYAVDNGAKIVNMSFGKGFSPDKAVVDEAIKYAESKGVLLIHAAGNDGADTDKTGNFPTRDLNDGRKANNWLEIGALSWKSGEDMVAVFSNYGKNHVDLFAPGVDIYATTPNQKYQNNSGTSMAAPVTSGVAAVLLSYFPHLTASQVREILVKSTYKLPAQKVKKPSEAEEPEVVEFGQLSVTGGIVNVYEAIKEAQKIKLPKKR
;
A
#
# COMPACT_ATOMS: atom_id res chain seq x y z
N MET A 1 40.22 0.50 29.87
CA MET A 1 40.15 -0.65 28.96
C MET A 1 38.71 -1.09 28.88
N LEU A 2 38.01 -0.63 27.87
CA LEU A 2 36.67 -1.12 27.47
C LEU A 2 36.57 -0.80 25.98
N THR A 3 36.99 -1.77 25.19
CA THR A 3 36.80 -1.81 23.74
C THR A 3 35.43 -2.45 23.49
N GLY A 4 34.41 -1.64 23.35
CA GLY A 4 33.11 -2.06 22.83
C GLY A 4 33.10 -1.90 21.32
N ALA A 5 33.19 -3.00 20.60
CA ALA A 5 32.96 -3.03 19.16
C ALA A 5 31.45 -2.93 18.91
N TRP A 6 31.01 -1.79 18.39
CA TRP A 6 29.70 -1.62 17.82
C TRP A 6 29.82 -1.84 16.31
N ALA A 7 29.55 -3.05 15.87
CA ALA A 7 29.27 -3.33 14.46
C ALA A 7 27.76 -3.26 14.27
N ALA A 8 27.26 -2.13 13.77
CA ALA A 8 25.88 -1.98 13.37
C ALA A 8 25.71 -2.51 11.95
N SER A 9 24.85 -3.45 11.78
CA SER A 9 24.52 -4.08 10.50
C SER A 9 23.16 -3.56 10.00
N ILE A 10 23.10 -2.94 8.81
CA ILE A 10 21.87 -2.35 8.24
C ILE A 10 21.74 -2.76 6.77
N LEU A 11 20.67 -3.43 6.41
CA LEU A 11 20.29 -3.75 5.03
C LEU A 11 19.15 -2.83 4.58
N TRP A 12 19.37 -2.12 3.48
CA TRP A 12 18.35 -1.35 2.81
C TRP A 12 18.08 -1.91 1.41
N THR A 13 16.84 -2.16 1.12
CA THR A 13 16.38 -2.19 -0.26
C THR A 13 15.96 -0.78 -0.61
N THR A 14 16.48 -0.27 -1.73
CA THR A 14 16.16 1.03 -2.27
C THR A 14 14.67 1.13 -2.55
N ASN A 15 13.93 1.81 -1.68
CA ASN A 15 12.62 2.36 -2.04
C ASN A 15 12.18 3.41 -1.03
N PRO A 16 11.79 4.60 -1.47
CA PRO A 16 11.10 5.55 -0.64
C PRO A 16 9.64 5.10 -0.49
N ILE A 17 9.36 4.16 0.42
CA ILE A 17 8.00 3.81 0.75
C ILE A 17 7.83 3.84 2.24
N LEU A 18 7.50 5.02 2.69
CA LEU A 18 6.83 5.25 3.93
C LEU A 18 5.59 6.12 3.70
N ALA A 19 4.84 5.83 2.65
CA ALA A 19 3.50 6.37 2.54
C ALA A 19 2.56 5.37 3.20
N GLN A 20 1.98 5.80 4.30
CA GLN A 20 0.86 5.23 5.03
C GLN A 20 1.21 4.18 6.10
N SER A 21 1.22 4.68 7.35
CA SER A 21 0.92 4.01 8.61
C SER A 21 1.37 2.56 8.72
N SER A 22 2.65 2.35 8.91
CA SER A 22 3.15 1.21 9.68
C SER A 22 4.63 1.35 9.95
N SER A 23 5.03 1.04 11.16
CA SER A 23 6.40 1.09 11.64
C SER A 23 7.32 0.18 10.84
N SER A 24 7.88 0.66 9.75
CA SER A 24 9.04 0.00 9.18
C SER A 24 10.28 0.48 9.94
N LYS A 25 10.67 -0.24 10.99
CA LYS A 25 12.03 -0.12 11.49
C LYS A 25 12.97 -0.48 10.37
N PHE A 26 13.90 0.42 10.10
CA PHE A 26 14.96 0.17 9.15
C PHE A 26 15.78 -1.06 9.60
N PRO A 27 15.93 -2.11 8.78
CA PRO A 27 16.69 -3.30 9.19
C PRO A 27 18.16 -2.96 9.41
N LEU A 28 18.77 -3.56 10.43
CA LEU A 28 20.18 -3.42 10.78
C LEU A 28 21.08 -4.10 9.73
N LEU A 29 22.17 -3.46 9.24
CA LEU A 29 23.11 -3.98 8.23
C LEU A 29 24.03 -5.07 8.81
N THR A 30 24.04 -6.27 8.22
CA THR A 30 25.02 -7.32 8.53
C THR A 30 26.02 -7.48 7.37
N THR A 31 27.29 -7.67 7.70
CA THR A 31 28.41 -7.81 6.75
C THR A 31 28.57 -9.25 6.24
N GLU A 32 27.53 -10.04 6.11
CA GLU A 32 27.65 -11.39 5.57
C GLU A 32 27.03 -11.52 4.19
N ASP A 33 27.85 -11.99 3.28
CA ASP A 33 27.60 -12.52 1.94
C ASP A 33 27.70 -11.54 0.75
N THR A 34 28.91 -11.51 0.16
CA THR A 34 29.21 -10.89 -1.13
C THR A 34 28.74 -11.72 -2.33
N THR A 35 27.77 -12.62 -2.16
CA THR A 35 27.14 -13.30 -3.29
C THR A 35 26.23 -12.30 -4.01
N VAL A 36 26.32 -12.25 -5.34
CA VAL A 36 25.50 -11.42 -6.22
C VAL A 36 24.04 -11.50 -5.79
N LYS A 37 23.50 -10.43 -5.20
CA LYS A 37 22.08 -10.35 -4.83
C LYS A 37 21.28 -10.66 -6.08
N LYS A 38 20.52 -11.75 -6.10
CA LYS A 38 19.53 -11.99 -7.15
C LYS A 38 18.50 -10.88 -7.06
N VAL A 39 18.35 -10.11 -8.12
CA VAL A 39 17.36 -9.06 -8.24
C VAL A 39 16.05 -9.68 -8.71
N ALA A 40 14.92 -9.24 -8.16
CA ALA A 40 13.62 -9.69 -8.63
C ALA A 40 13.45 -9.36 -10.13
N PRO A 41 12.95 -10.30 -10.95
CA PRO A 41 12.60 -9.97 -12.34
C PRO A 41 11.52 -8.88 -12.38
N LYS A 42 11.62 -7.91 -13.28
CA LYS A 42 10.69 -6.75 -13.34
C LYS A 42 9.20 -7.13 -13.40
N ASN A 43 8.86 -8.25 -13.98
CA ASN A 43 7.47 -8.70 -14.16
C ASN A 43 7.15 -9.98 -13.36
N TRP A 44 7.91 -10.25 -12.29
CA TRP A 44 7.85 -11.51 -11.55
C TRP A 44 6.47 -11.84 -10.99
N PHE A 45 5.71 -10.83 -10.60
CA PHE A 45 4.39 -11.02 -10.02
C PHE A 45 3.37 -11.63 -11.01
N ASN A 46 3.63 -11.55 -12.32
CA ASN A 46 2.83 -12.18 -13.38
C ASN A 46 3.24 -13.64 -13.71
N LEU A 47 4.41 -14.10 -13.21
CA LEU A 47 4.91 -15.45 -13.46
C LEU A 47 4.10 -16.54 -12.73
N ASP A 48 4.27 -17.80 -13.15
CA ASP A 48 3.51 -18.93 -12.58
C ASP A 48 4.34 -19.71 -11.56
N PRO A 49 3.82 -19.99 -10.35
CA PRO A 49 4.57 -20.70 -9.31
C PRO A 49 5.04 -22.11 -9.73
N LYS A 50 4.29 -22.79 -10.58
CA LYS A 50 4.63 -24.16 -11.02
C LYS A 50 5.55 -24.17 -12.22
N LYS A 51 5.30 -23.26 -13.19
CA LYS A 51 6.05 -23.22 -14.46
C LYS A 51 7.38 -22.49 -14.31
N ASP A 52 7.35 -21.34 -13.63
CA ASP A 52 8.47 -20.42 -13.55
C ASP A 52 9.21 -20.50 -12.21
N GLN A 53 8.68 -21.24 -11.24
CA GLN A 53 9.22 -21.42 -9.88
C GLN A 53 9.39 -20.09 -9.11
N VAL A 54 8.51 -19.12 -9.39
CA VAL A 54 8.43 -17.82 -8.73
C VAL A 54 7.02 -17.62 -8.18
N ASN A 55 6.88 -17.04 -7.01
CA ASN A 55 5.61 -16.88 -6.27
C ASN A 55 4.65 -15.85 -6.90
N GLY A 56 4.56 -15.77 -8.22
CA GLY A 56 3.65 -14.90 -8.95
C GLY A 56 2.24 -15.48 -9.09
N VAL A 57 1.37 -14.78 -9.81
CA VAL A 57 -0.06 -15.13 -9.92
C VAL A 57 -0.42 -15.96 -11.16
N GLY A 58 0.53 -16.19 -12.08
CA GLY A 58 0.31 -17.01 -13.29
C GLY A 58 -0.51 -16.32 -14.37
N SER A 59 -0.54 -14.99 -14.43
CA SER A 59 -1.29 -14.26 -15.45
C SER A 59 -0.72 -14.47 -16.84
N GLU A 60 0.60 -14.49 -17.03
CA GLU A 60 1.24 -14.78 -18.31
C GLU A 60 0.78 -16.12 -18.87
N ARG A 61 0.84 -17.14 -18.03
CA ARG A 61 0.41 -18.50 -18.39
C ARG A 61 -1.08 -18.54 -18.73
N ALA A 62 -1.91 -17.84 -17.95
CA ALA A 62 -3.34 -17.78 -18.15
C ALA A 62 -3.71 -17.16 -19.50
N TYR A 63 -3.09 -16.04 -19.86
CA TYR A 63 -3.30 -15.41 -21.17
C TYR A 63 -2.86 -16.29 -22.33
N GLN A 64 -1.74 -16.98 -22.20
CA GLN A 64 -1.20 -17.84 -23.26
C GLN A 64 -2.02 -19.12 -23.47
N GLU A 65 -2.44 -19.79 -22.38
CA GLU A 65 -3.00 -21.14 -22.43
C GLU A 65 -4.54 -21.19 -22.33
N LEU A 66 -5.17 -20.29 -21.56
CA LEU A 66 -6.59 -20.39 -21.24
C LEU A 66 -7.46 -19.29 -21.85
N LEU A 67 -6.89 -18.11 -22.10
CA LEU A 67 -7.64 -16.92 -22.50
C LEU A 67 -7.43 -16.54 -23.97
N LYS A 68 -6.44 -17.09 -24.63
CA LYS A 68 -6.12 -16.81 -26.03
C LYS A 68 -7.35 -17.02 -26.93
N GLY A 69 -7.72 -15.96 -27.65
CA GLY A 69 -8.85 -16.00 -28.60
C GLY A 69 -10.25 -15.96 -27.95
N ARG A 70 -10.35 -15.79 -26.62
CA ARG A 70 -11.63 -15.63 -25.93
C ARG A 70 -12.07 -14.16 -25.94
N SER A 71 -13.36 -13.94 -26.07
CA SER A 71 -13.94 -12.60 -25.91
C SER A 71 -13.89 -12.16 -24.45
N SER A 72 -13.61 -10.90 -24.25
CA SER A 72 -13.57 -10.24 -22.92
C SER A 72 -14.26 -8.89 -22.98
N GLN A 73 -14.65 -8.35 -21.81
CA GLN A 73 -15.15 -7.00 -21.67
C GLN A 73 -14.29 -6.22 -20.68
N SER A 74 -14.29 -4.90 -20.79
CA SER A 74 -13.57 -4.04 -19.85
C SER A 74 -14.26 -4.03 -18.50
N VAL A 75 -13.47 -4.04 -17.42
CA VAL A 75 -13.93 -4.01 -16.03
C VAL A 75 -13.40 -2.74 -15.38
N ILE A 76 -14.26 -1.99 -14.69
CA ILE A 76 -13.85 -0.80 -13.94
C ILE A 76 -13.32 -1.24 -12.58
N VAL A 77 -12.07 -0.87 -12.29
CA VAL A 77 -11.41 -1.02 -11.00
C VAL A 77 -11.20 0.39 -10.43
N ALA A 78 -11.83 0.68 -9.31
CA ALA A 78 -11.58 1.92 -8.59
C ALA A 78 -10.35 1.77 -7.71
N ILE A 79 -9.44 2.74 -7.79
CA ILE A 79 -8.27 2.87 -6.93
C ILE A 79 -8.55 4.00 -5.95
N ILE A 80 -8.90 3.66 -4.70
CA ILE A 80 -9.01 4.64 -3.62
C ILE A 80 -7.63 4.76 -3.00
N ASP A 81 -6.98 5.92 -3.20
CA ASP A 81 -5.57 6.09 -2.87
C ASP A 81 -5.19 7.58 -2.75
N SER A 82 -3.89 7.90 -2.80
CA SER A 82 -3.34 9.27 -2.75
C SER A 82 -3.51 10.06 -4.05
N GLY A 83 -3.88 9.39 -5.14
CA GLY A 83 -4.04 9.93 -6.50
C GLY A 83 -3.33 9.07 -7.54
N VAL A 84 -3.66 9.28 -8.82
CA VAL A 84 -3.06 8.58 -9.96
C VAL A 84 -2.59 9.60 -11.00
N ASP A 85 -1.37 9.43 -11.51
CA ASP A 85 -0.89 10.22 -12.66
C ASP A 85 -1.57 9.73 -13.94
N ILE A 86 -2.70 10.36 -14.27
CA ILE A 86 -3.53 10.02 -15.43
C ILE A 86 -2.84 10.33 -16.78
N GLU A 87 -1.74 11.09 -16.76
CA GLU A 87 -0.95 11.40 -17.95
C GLU A 87 0.16 10.36 -18.20
N HIS A 88 0.33 9.37 -17.32
CA HIS A 88 1.36 8.34 -17.47
C HIS A 88 1.12 7.53 -18.75
N GLU A 89 2.16 7.42 -19.60
CA GLU A 89 2.06 6.80 -20.93
C GLU A 89 1.55 5.37 -20.93
N ASP A 90 1.86 4.63 -19.85
CA ASP A 90 1.48 3.24 -19.65
C ASP A 90 0.10 3.05 -19.00
N LEU A 91 -0.55 4.16 -18.60
CA LEU A 91 -1.87 4.15 -17.94
C LEU A 91 -2.95 4.91 -18.73
N LYS A 92 -2.59 5.92 -19.52
CA LYS A 92 -3.55 6.83 -20.17
C LYS A 92 -4.64 6.14 -20.99
N ASN A 93 -4.34 4.98 -21.61
CA ASN A 93 -5.30 4.19 -22.38
C ASN A 93 -6.16 3.26 -21.50
N LYS A 94 -5.87 3.21 -20.21
CA LYS A 94 -6.54 2.34 -19.21
C LYS A 94 -7.43 3.13 -18.25
N LEU A 95 -7.59 4.43 -18.45
CA LEU A 95 -8.41 5.23 -17.57
C LEU A 95 -9.90 5.00 -17.81
N TRP A 96 -10.66 4.96 -16.74
CA TRP A 96 -12.11 5.13 -16.81
C TRP A 96 -12.43 6.57 -17.20
N VAL A 97 -13.45 6.72 -18.02
CA VAL A 97 -13.94 8.03 -18.42
C VAL A 97 -15.44 8.09 -18.14
N ASN A 98 -15.85 9.07 -17.34
CA ASN A 98 -17.26 9.40 -17.16
C ASN A 98 -17.81 9.98 -18.47
N LYS A 99 -18.61 9.19 -19.18
CA LYS A 99 -19.20 9.60 -20.46
C LYS A 99 -20.37 10.57 -20.31
N GLY A 100 -20.82 10.78 -19.08
CA GLY A 100 -21.85 11.75 -18.76
C GLY A 100 -21.32 13.18 -18.70
N GLU A 101 -19.99 13.34 -18.54
CA GLU A 101 -19.33 14.64 -18.39
C GLU A 101 -18.73 15.17 -19.69
N ILE A 102 -18.81 16.50 -19.87
CA ILE A 102 -18.07 17.25 -20.89
C ILE A 102 -16.84 17.88 -20.22
N PRO A 103 -15.64 17.42 -20.50
CA PRO A 103 -14.46 17.80 -19.73
C PRO A 103 -14.21 19.31 -19.68
N ASN A 104 -13.89 19.82 -18.48
CA ASN A 104 -13.46 21.20 -18.22
C ASN A 104 -14.49 22.29 -18.58
N ASN A 105 -15.79 21.98 -18.49
CA ASN A 105 -16.83 22.99 -18.73
C ASN A 105 -17.34 23.64 -17.41
N GLY A 106 -16.93 23.12 -16.26
CA GLY A 106 -17.33 23.62 -14.93
C GLY A 106 -18.78 23.27 -14.54
N ILE A 107 -19.38 22.29 -15.20
CA ILE A 107 -20.78 21.87 -15.01
C ILE A 107 -20.78 20.37 -14.65
N ASP A 108 -21.64 20.00 -13.73
CA ASP A 108 -22.00 18.62 -13.46
C ASP A 108 -23.08 18.21 -14.48
N ASP A 109 -22.63 17.69 -15.65
CA ASP A 109 -23.51 17.42 -16.79
C ASP A 109 -24.42 16.22 -16.56
N ASP A 110 -23.96 15.20 -15.85
CA ASP A 110 -24.75 14.01 -15.53
C ASP A 110 -25.53 14.12 -14.21
N LYS A 111 -25.34 15.21 -13.47
CA LYS A 111 -26.05 15.57 -12.24
C LYS A 111 -25.87 14.55 -11.12
N ASN A 112 -24.67 13.98 -11.05
CA ASN A 112 -24.30 13.02 -10.01
C ASN A 112 -23.79 13.71 -8.72
N GLY A 113 -23.59 15.04 -8.74
CA GLY A 113 -23.13 15.87 -7.63
C GLY A 113 -21.62 16.17 -7.67
N TYR A 114 -20.93 15.80 -8.74
CA TYR A 114 -19.48 15.93 -8.90
C TYR A 114 -19.13 16.60 -10.23
N VAL A 115 -18.69 17.85 -10.18
CA VAL A 115 -18.41 18.68 -11.37
C VAL A 115 -17.15 18.22 -12.11
N ASP A 116 -17.25 17.96 -13.41
CA ASP A 116 -16.15 17.52 -14.26
C ASP A 116 -15.40 16.26 -13.72
N ASP A 117 -16.08 15.29 -13.18
CA ASP A 117 -15.49 14.06 -12.62
C ASP A 117 -15.08 13.04 -13.70
N VAL A 118 -14.34 13.50 -14.69
CA VAL A 118 -14.03 12.78 -15.94
C VAL A 118 -13.28 11.46 -15.70
N ASN A 119 -12.31 11.42 -14.79
CA ASN A 119 -11.52 10.21 -14.51
C ASN A 119 -11.66 9.70 -13.07
N GLY A 120 -12.56 10.30 -12.30
CA GLY A 120 -12.75 10.01 -10.90
C GLY A 120 -12.94 11.27 -10.06
N TRP A 121 -12.70 11.18 -8.75
CA TRP A 121 -12.93 12.28 -7.82
C TRP A 121 -11.92 12.37 -6.69
N ASN A 122 -11.74 13.56 -6.15
CA ASN A 122 -10.85 13.86 -5.03
C ASN A 122 -11.65 14.35 -3.81
N PHE A 123 -11.83 13.49 -2.81
CA PHE A 123 -12.55 13.79 -1.57
C PHE A 123 -11.72 14.58 -0.54
N ILE A 124 -10.42 14.80 -0.80
CA ILE A 124 -9.53 15.59 0.05
C ILE A 124 -9.00 16.83 -0.69
N GLY A 125 -9.79 17.29 -1.67
CA GLY A 125 -9.61 18.57 -2.36
C GLY A 125 -10.63 19.61 -1.94
N GLY A 126 -10.31 20.86 -2.14
CA GLY A 126 -11.22 22.00 -1.96
C GLY A 126 -11.80 22.48 -3.29
N LYS A 127 -12.99 23.09 -3.24
CA LYS A 127 -13.62 23.71 -4.42
C LYS A 127 -12.82 24.85 -5.04
N ASP A 128 -11.84 25.39 -4.32
CA ASP A 128 -10.90 26.41 -4.78
C ASP A 128 -9.68 25.82 -5.52
N GLY A 129 -9.65 24.50 -5.73
CA GLY A 129 -8.57 23.78 -6.39
C GLY A 129 -7.38 23.42 -5.48
N LYS A 130 -7.40 23.81 -4.22
CA LYS A 130 -6.38 23.36 -3.27
C LYS A 130 -6.59 21.92 -2.87
N ASN A 131 -5.53 21.26 -2.45
CA ASN A 131 -5.54 19.86 -2.07
C ASN A 131 -4.89 19.65 -0.71
N VAL A 132 -5.46 18.75 0.09
CA VAL A 132 -4.78 18.23 1.27
C VAL A 132 -3.62 17.35 0.80
N ALA A 133 -2.40 17.69 1.20
CA ALA A 133 -1.22 16.84 0.97
C ALA A 133 -0.96 15.97 2.19
N GLN A 134 -0.79 16.58 3.37
CA GLN A 134 -0.56 15.89 4.65
C GLN A 134 -1.80 15.98 5.53
N ASP A 135 -2.00 14.94 6.36
CA ASP A 135 -2.96 14.95 7.47
C ASP A 135 -2.33 14.26 8.69
N THR A 136 -2.98 14.37 9.83
CA THR A 136 -2.56 13.70 11.06
C THR A 136 -2.97 12.23 11.06
N HIS A 137 -2.24 11.40 11.84
CA HIS A 137 -2.69 10.05 12.13
C HIS A 137 -3.97 10.06 12.99
N GLU A 138 -4.81 9.03 12.86
CA GLU A 138 -6.05 8.94 13.64
C GLU A 138 -5.77 8.86 15.14
N SER A 139 -4.68 8.21 15.54
CA SER A 139 -4.22 8.21 16.93
C SER A 139 -3.91 9.62 17.43
N THR A 140 -3.30 10.47 16.60
CA THR A 140 -3.02 11.89 16.90
C THR A 140 -4.32 12.67 17.08
N ARG A 141 -5.28 12.53 16.14
CA ARG A 141 -6.59 13.18 16.20
C ARG A 141 -7.39 12.80 17.46
N LEU A 142 -7.42 11.50 17.77
CA LEU A 142 -8.13 10.99 18.96
C LEU A 142 -7.45 11.43 20.26
N TYR A 143 -6.10 11.38 20.31
CA TYR A 143 -5.36 11.86 21.47
C TYR A 143 -5.60 13.35 21.67
N ALA A 144 -5.50 14.20 20.64
CA ALA A 144 -5.78 15.63 20.70
C ALA A 144 -7.21 15.90 21.20
N LYS A 145 -8.21 15.22 20.63
CA LYS A 145 -9.64 15.35 20.97
C LYS A 145 -9.90 15.11 22.46
N PHE A 146 -9.28 14.10 23.04
CA PHE A 146 -9.59 13.68 24.40
C PHE A 146 -8.59 14.19 25.46
N LYS A 147 -7.45 14.74 25.06
CA LYS A 147 -6.38 15.18 25.94
C LYS A 147 -6.86 16.15 27.03
N ALA A 148 -7.63 17.18 26.67
CA ALA A 148 -8.15 18.15 27.63
C ALA A 148 -9.11 17.53 28.66
N LYS A 149 -9.87 16.50 28.28
CA LYS A 149 -10.87 15.82 29.13
C LYS A 149 -10.24 14.84 30.11
N PHE A 150 -9.18 14.14 29.69
CA PHE A 150 -8.68 12.96 30.40
C PHE A 150 -7.21 13.03 30.90
N SER A 151 -6.44 14.05 30.48
CA SER A 151 -5.05 14.17 30.92
C SER A 151 -4.94 14.24 32.45
N GLY A 152 -4.07 13.41 33.02
CA GLY A 152 -3.81 13.34 34.46
C GLY A 152 -4.87 12.63 35.29
N LYS A 153 -5.93 12.10 34.69
CA LYS A 153 -6.95 11.33 35.38
C LYS A 153 -6.59 9.85 35.49
N ALA A 154 -6.87 9.24 36.65
CA ALA A 154 -6.84 7.80 36.83
C ALA A 154 -8.18 7.19 36.39
N GLU A 155 -8.21 5.89 36.11
CA GLU A 155 -9.44 5.17 35.71
C GLU A 155 -10.55 5.27 36.76
N SER A 156 -10.17 5.32 38.05
CA SER A 156 -11.11 5.53 39.18
C SER A 156 -11.84 6.88 39.14
N ASP A 157 -11.27 7.88 38.46
CA ASP A 157 -11.82 9.23 38.38
C ASP A 157 -12.80 9.41 37.21
N ILE A 158 -12.97 8.34 36.41
CA ILE A 158 -13.75 8.40 35.17
C ILE A 158 -15.20 7.99 35.44
N ALA A 159 -16.12 8.88 35.06
CA ALA A 159 -17.55 8.58 35.12
C ALA A 159 -17.91 7.39 34.21
N PRO A 160 -18.88 6.53 34.61
CA PRO A 160 -19.26 5.36 33.82
C PRO A 160 -19.61 5.69 32.34
N ALA A 161 -20.21 6.83 32.08
CA ALA A 161 -20.56 7.29 30.73
C ALA A 161 -19.33 7.62 29.86
N ASP A 162 -18.19 7.92 30.48
CA ASP A 162 -16.96 8.35 29.79
C ASP A 162 -15.93 7.22 29.64
N LYS A 163 -16.21 6.02 30.16
CA LYS A 163 -15.24 4.92 30.19
C LYS A 163 -14.78 4.51 28.77
N ALA A 164 -15.71 4.39 27.82
CA ALA A 164 -15.39 4.04 26.44
C ALA A 164 -14.48 5.08 25.78
N ASP A 165 -14.77 6.38 25.96
CA ASP A 165 -13.92 7.46 25.48
C ASP A 165 -12.53 7.43 26.14
N PHE A 166 -12.47 7.11 27.42
CA PHE A 166 -11.22 7.02 28.16
C PHE A 166 -10.34 5.85 27.68
N GLU A 167 -10.92 4.70 27.39
CA GLU A 167 -10.20 3.57 26.78
C GLU A 167 -9.63 3.94 25.41
N ILE A 168 -10.41 4.64 24.57
CA ILE A 168 -9.94 5.14 23.28
C ILE A 168 -8.78 6.12 23.50
N TYR A 169 -8.92 7.07 24.45
CA TYR A 169 -7.86 8.02 24.79
C TYR A 169 -6.57 7.33 25.20
N GLN A 170 -6.65 6.31 26.09
CA GLN A 170 -5.46 5.57 26.55
C GLN A 170 -4.75 4.86 25.40
N LYS A 171 -5.51 4.15 24.55
CA LYS A 171 -4.97 3.45 23.38
C LYS A 171 -4.36 4.42 22.37
N ALA A 172 -5.06 5.51 22.06
CA ALA A 172 -4.60 6.53 21.12
C ALA A 172 -3.34 7.24 21.63
N LYS A 173 -3.30 7.58 22.94
CA LYS A 173 -2.11 8.16 23.59
C LYS A 173 -0.92 7.22 23.51
N ALA A 174 -1.09 5.95 23.88
CA ALA A 174 -0.03 4.96 23.88
C ALA A 174 0.54 4.76 22.44
N MET A 175 -0.33 4.64 21.44
CA MET A 175 0.08 4.55 20.04
C MET A 175 0.81 5.79 19.58
N TYR A 176 0.27 6.99 19.88
CA TYR A 176 0.90 8.27 19.56
C TYR A 176 2.31 8.38 20.15
N GLU A 177 2.45 8.13 21.46
CA GLU A 177 3.75 8.23 22.16
C GLU A 177 4.77 7.21 21.60
N THR A 178 4.34 5.97 21.33
CA THR A 178 5.19 4.94 20.73
C THR A 178 5.65 5.35 19.34
N LYS A 179 4.74 5.79 18.48
CA LYS A 179 5.07 6.17 17.10
C LYS A 179 5.94 7.43 17.03
N VAL A 180 5.67 8.44 17.86
CA VAL A 180 6.53 9.62 17.94
C VAL A 180 7.96 9.25 18.33
N ALA A 181 8.12 8.38 19.34
CA ALA A 181 9.46 7.92 19.75
C ALA A 181 10.17 7.13 18.63
N GLU A 182 9.44 6.26 17.94
CA GLU A 182 9.95 5.46 16.83
C GLU A 182 10.41 6.36 15.68
N TYR A 183 9.54 7.23 15.15
CA TYR A 183 9.88 8.13 14.04
C TYR A 183 10.97 9.14 14.39
N SER A 184 11.01 9.63 15.65
CA SER A 184 12.12 10.47 16.12
C SER A 184 13.44 9.72 16.09
N GLY A 185 13.48 8.47 16.56
CA GLY A 185 14.67 7.63 16.49
C GLY A 185 15.13 7.35 15.06
N GLN A 186 14.19 7.08 14.15
CA GLN A 186 14.48 6.92 12.72
C GLN A 186 15.03 8.21 12.10
N LYS A 187 14.46 9.36 12.45
CA LYS A 187 14.93 10.67 11.99
C LYS A 187 16.36 10.95 12.44
N ASP A 188 16.66 10.71 13.71
CA ASP A 188 18.02 10.86 14.26
C ASP A 188 19.01 9.94 13.54
N MET A 189 18.61 8.72 13.22
CA MET A 189 19.43 7.74 12.50
C MET A 189 19.74 8.22 11.07
N ILE A 190 18.72 8.63 10.29
CA ILE A 190 18.93 9.08 8.92
C ILE A 190 19.72 10.39 8.86
N ASP A 191 19.58 11.28 9.86
CA ASP A 191 20.38 12.49 9.98
C ASP A 191 21.87 12.16 10.23
N ASN A 192 22.14 11.16 11.05
CA ASN A 192 23.50 10.65 11.26
C ASN A 192 24.07 10.04 9.97
N TYR A 193 23.27 9.30 9.21
CA TYR A 193 23.68 8.75 7.90
C TYR A 193 24.00 9.86 6.90
N ALA A 194 23.16 10.90 6.83
CA ALA A 194 23.40 12.07 5.99
C ALA A 194 24.76 12.73 6.34
N MET A 195 25.04 12.88 7.63
CA MET A 195 26.31 13.45 8.09
C MET A 195 27.50 12.55 7.70
N MET A 196 27.40 11.24 7.90
CA MET A 196 28.45 10.29 7.55
C MET A 196 28.66 10.22 6.03
N PHE A 197 27.59 10.17 5.25
CA PHE A 197 27.62 10.17 3.79
C PHE A 197 28.32 11.43 3.26
N ASN A 198 27.83 12.60 3.63
CA ASN A 198 28.35 13.88 3.14
C ASN A 198 29.85 14.09 3.49
N LYS A 199 30.25 13.64 4.69
CA LYS A 199 31.67 13.73 5.11
C LYS A 199 32.56 12.78 4.28
N SER A 200 32.11 11.54 4.08
CA SER A 200 32.86 10.54 3.32
C SER A 200 32.88 10.86 1.82
N GLU A 201 31.76 11.27 1.24
CA GLU A 201 31.65 11.70 -0.15
C GLU A 201 32.62 12.84 -0.44
N ARG A 202 32.62 13.90 0.39
CA ARG A 202 33.53 15.04 0.19
C ARG A 202 35.01 14.65 0.24
N LEU A 203 35.37 13.76 1.17
CA LEU A 203 36.74 13.29 1.30
C LEU A 203 37.17 12.46 0.10
N LEU A 204 36.33 11.52 -0.33
CA LEU A 204 36.64 10.66 -1.47
C LEU A 204 36.57 11.40 -2.80
N ALA A 205 35.67 12.35 -2.96
CA ALA A 205 35.60 13.22 -4.15
C ALA A 205 36.91 14.03 -4.31
N ALA A 206 37.44 14.57 -3.22
CA ALA A 206 38.74 15.25 -3.23
C ALA A 206 39.91 14.29 -3.47
N TYR A 207 39.84 13.05 -2.96
CA TYR A 207 40.89 12.05 -3.16
C TYR A 207 40.93 11.52 -4.60
N LEU A 208 39.77 11.36 -5.24
CA LEU A 208 39.61 10.83 -6.60
C LEU A 208 39.62 11.91 -7.69
N ASP A 209 39.61 13.20 -7.30
CA ASP A 209 39.46 14.36 -8.20
C ASP A 209 38.19 14.25 -9.08
N THR A 210 37.05 13.93 -8.44
CA THR A 210 35.74 13.77 -9.08
C THR A 210 34.67 14.63 -8.40
N GLU A 211 33.61 14.99 -9.16
CA GLU A 211 32.44 15.70 -8.59
C GLU A 211 31.42 14.73 -7.96
N GLN A 212 31.36 13.51 -8.44
CA GLN A 212 30.46 12.46 -7.95
C GLN A 212 31.25 11.18 -7.68
N VAL A 213 30.99 10.56 -6.53
CA VAL A 213 31.63 9.32 -6.10
C VAL A 213 30.69 8.16 -6.40
N THR A 214 31.12 7.27 -7.29
CA THR A 214 30.38 6.05 -7.65
C THR A 214 30.82 4.84 -6.85
N LEU A 215 29.99 3.79 -6.79
CA LEU A 215 30.35 2.54 -6.12
C LEU A 215 31.60 1.89 -6.76
N GLU A 216 31.70 1.93 -8.09
CA GLU A 216 32.83 1.36 -8.82
C GLU A 216 34.14 2.07 -8.48
N GLU A 217 34.14 3.40 -8.45
CA GLU A 217 35.31 4.20 -8.05
C GLU A 217 35.68 3.93 -6.59
N VAL A 218 34.71 3.86 -5.68
CA VAL A 218 34.97 3.54 -4.26
C VAL A 218 35.58 2.17 -4.10
N GLN A 219 35.10 1.16 -4.80
CA GLN A 219 35.65 -0.20 -4.77
C GLN A 219 37.08 -0.24 -5.29
N GLY A 220 37.41 0.58 -6.30
CA GLY A 220 38.73 0.68 -6.89
C GLY A 220 39.79 1.37 -6.03
N ILE A 221 39.42 2.01 -4.91
CA ILE A 221 40.40 2.71 -4.05
C ILE A 221 41.31 1.71 -3.34
N GLU A 222 42.61 1.79 -3.58
CA GLU A 222 43.66 1.13 -2.79
C GLU A 222 44.39 2.19 -1.97
N THR A 223 44.41 2.08 -0.64
CA THR A 223 45.03 3.08 0.23
C THR A 223 45.45 2.51 1.58
N GLU A 224 46.60 2.98 2.09
CA GLU A 224 47.05 2.76 3.47
C GLU A 224 46.60 3.90 4.41
N ASP A 225 46.09 4.99 3.86
CA ASP A 225 45.54 6.10 4.66
C ASP A 225 44.28 5.64 5.39
N LYS A 226 44.33 5.64 6.72
CA LYS A 226 43.25 5.18 7.58
C LYS A 226 41.99 6.06 7.45
N VAL A 227 42.14 7.34 7.11
CA VAL A 227 41.02 8.26 6.99
C VAL A 227 40.28 8.00 5.68
N VAL A 228 41.01 7.88 4.58
CA VAL A 228 40.49 7.51 3.27
C VAL A 228 39.89 6.09 3.31
N GLY A 229 40.61 5.12 3.93
CA GLY A 229 40.09 3.76 4.07
C GLY A 229 38.77 3.66 4.84
N ARG A 230 38.60 4.47 5.91
CA ARG A 230 37.32 4.52 6.62
C ARG A 230 36.19 5.17 5.80
N ALA A 231 36.50 6.23 5.07
CA ALA A 231 35.52 6.86 4.18
C ALA A 231 35.10 5.92 3.04
N LYS A 232 36.06 5.15 2.48
CA LYS A 232 35.81 4.07 1.52
C LYS A 232 34.80 3.06 2.08
N GLN A 233 35.05 2.51 3.26
CA GLN A 233 34.17 1.51 3.89
C GLN A 233 32.75 2.04 4.08
N ILE A 234 32.61 3.29 4.54
CA ILE A 234 31.29 3.92 4.73
C ILE A 234 30.56 4.07 3.39
N MET A 235 31.23 4.64 2.38
CA MET A 235 30.61 4.88 1.08
C MET A 235 30.28 3.57 0.35
N GLU A 236 31.18 2.58 0.40
CA GLU A 236 30.93 1.26 -0.17
C GLU A 236 29.70 0.61 0.47
N LEU A 237 29.61 0.64 1.81
CA LEU A 237 28.46 0.13 2.52
C LEU A 237 27.16 0.84 2.11
N PHE A 238 27.17 2.17 2.04
CA PHE A 238 25.98 2.95 1.71
C PHE A 238 25.56 2.73 0.27
N LEU A 239 26.46 2.92 -0.69
CA LEU A 239 26.14 2.80 -2.12
C LEU A 239 25.77 1.36 -2.53
N ALA A 240 26.45 0.34 -1.99
CA ALA A 240 26.13 -1.06 -2.24
C ALA A 240 24.71 -1.43 -1.72
N ASN A 241 24.20 -0.69 -0.74
CA ASN A 241 22.85 -0.86 -0.23
C ASN A 241 21.86 0.18 -0.80
N GLY A 242 22.25 0.95 -1.82
CA GLY A 242 21.39 1.93 -2.46
C GLY A 242 21.12 3.20 -1.65
N LEU A 243 21.87 3.44 -0.57
CA LEU A 243 21.85 4.68 0.17
C LEU A 243 22.65 5.75 -0.58
N THR A 244 21.96 6.43 -1.48
CA THR A 244 22.51 7.58 -2.21
C THR A 244 22.17 8.88 -1.47
N LYS A 245 22.80 9.96 -1.88
CA LYS A 245 22.51 11.30 -1.35
C LYS A 245 21.04 11.68 -1.53
N GLU A 246 20.45 11.32 -2.67
CA GLU A 246 19.04 11.56 -2.99
C GLU A 246 18.13 10.74 -2.06
N THR A 247 18.35 9.42 -1.95
CA THR A 247 17.52 8.56 -1.09
C THR A 247 17.62 8.95 0.39
N ILE A 248 18.78 9.38 0.86
CA ILE A 248 18.95 9.89 2.24
C ILE A 248 18.14 11.17 2.43
N LYS A 249 18.21 12.11 1.47
CA LYS A 249 17.46 13.37 1.51
C LYS A 249 15.94 13.11 1.51
N ASP A 250 15.47 12.24 0.62
CA ASP A 250 14.05 11.91 0.52
C ASP A 250 13.51 11.30 1.83
N ASN A 251 14.29 10.40 2.45
CA ASN A 251 13.95 9.83 3.75
C ASN A 251 13.95 10.90 4.88
N GLN A 252 14.90 11.84 4.86
CA GLN A 252 14.92 12.95 5.82
C GLN A 252 13.68 13.83 5.71
N GLU A 253 13.29 14.16 4.47
CA GLU A 253 12.11 14.97 4.19
C GLU A 253 10.83 14.26 4.61
N GLN A 254 10.69 12.98 4.27
CA GLN A 254 9.53 12.18 4.62
C GLN A 254 9.35 12.03 6.13
N LEU A 255 10.41 11.62 6.86
CA LEU A 255 10.38 11.51 8.32
C LEU A 255 10.14 12.89 8.97
N GLY A 256 10.72 13.95 8.41
CA GLY A 256 10.49 15.32 8.83
C GLY A 256 9.03 15.74 8.69
N ASN A 257 8.40 15.44 7.56
CA ASN A 257 6.99 15.71 7.30
C ASN A 257 6.07 14.90 8.21
N MET A 258 6.39 13.61 8.41
CA MET A 258 5.64 12.75 9.32
C MET A 258 5.62 13.30 10.75
N LEU A 259 6.78 13.69 11.29
CA LEU A 259 6.87 14.28 12.62
C LEU A 259 6.21 15.66 12.72
N LYS A 260 6.31 16.45 11.65
CA LYS A 260 5.78 17.82 11.61
C LYS A 260 4.26 17.88 11.46
N TYR A 261 3.67 16.97 10.68
CA TYR A 261 2.25 16.99 10.34
C TYR A 261 1.50 15.80 10.96
N GLY A 262 1.98 14.57 10.75
CA GLY A 262 1.30 13.36 11.20
C GLY A 262 1.09 13.27 12.71
N PHE A 263 2.03 13.87 13.49
CA PHE A 263 2.00 13.88 14.97
C PHE A 263 1.80 15.26 15.59
N ASP A 264 1.48 16.30 14.83
CA ASP A 264 1.13 17.60 15.41
C ASP A 264 -0.31 17.60 15.92
N LEU A 265 -0.48 17.72 17.23
CA LEU A 265 -1.79 17.74 17.90
C LEU A 265 -2.67 18.94 17.52
N ASN A 266 -2.10 19.96 16.87
CA ASN A 266 -2.80 21.18 16.47
C ASN A 266 -2.99 21.29 14.96
N PHE A 267 -2.42 20.35 14.18
CA PHE A 267 -2.54 20.36 12.73
C PHE A 267 -3.87 19.72 12.29
N ASP A 268 -4.69 20.47 11.57
CA ASP A 268 -5.90 19.98 10.92
C ASP A 268 -6.07 20.66 9.55
N PRO A 269 -5.81 19.96 8.44
CA PRO A 269 -5.93 20.50 7.09
C PRO A 269 -7.38 20.52 6.57
N ARG A 270 -8.38 20.07 7.36
CA ARG A 270 -9.76 19.87 6.87
C ARG A 270 -10.39 21.14 6.32
N SER A 271 -9.98 22.31 6.77
CA SER A 271 -10.44 23.60 6.22
C SER A 271 -10.17 23.76 4.71
N ILE A 272 -9.18 23.03 4.15
CA ILE A 272 -8.89 23.02 2.70
C ILE A 272 -10.05 22.39 1.94
N VAL A 273 -10.63 21.31 2.47
CA VAL A 273 -11.74 20.59 1.84
C VAL A 273 -13.02 21.43 1.86
N GLY A 274 -13.25 22.14 2.98
CA GLY A 274 -14.36 23.08 3.12
C GLY A 274 -15.74 22.42 3.28
N ASP A 275 -15.78 21.14 3.68
CA ASP A 275 -16.99 20.40 4.00
C ASP A 275 -17.37 20.52 5.49
N ASP A 276 -18.59 20.17 5.84
CA ASP A 276 -18.98 19.92 7.24
C ASP A 276 -18.55 18.49 7.63
N TYR A 277 -17.36 18.36 8.21
CA TYR A 277 -16.83 17.04 8.61
C TYR A 277 -17.72 16.30 9.60
N ASN A 278 -18.54 17.00 10.41
CA ASN A 278 -19.47 16.38 11.36
C ASN A 278 -20.71 15.79 10.67
N ASN A 279 -21.08 16.33 9.50
CA ASN A 279 -22.16 15.79 8.69
C ASN A 279 -21.68 14.60 7.86
N LYS A 280 -21.80 13.40 8.40
CA LYS A 280 -21.36 12.16 7.73
C LYS A 280 -22.20 11.77 6.50
N ASN A 281 -23.32 12.46 6.28
CA ASN A 281 -24.20 12.25 5.12
C ASN A 281 -23.94 13.24 3.99
N GLU A 282 -23.06 14.22 4.18
CA GLU A 282 -22.69 15.17 3.13
C GLU A 282 -21.99 14.45 1.96
N ARG A 283 -22.38 14.86 0.75
CA ARG A 283 -21.85 14.38 -0.53
C ARG A 283 -21.46 15.58 -1.39
N GLY A 284 -20.79 15.37 -2.51
CA GLY A 284 -20.52 16.43 -3.48
C GLY A 284 -19.52 17.50 -2.99
N TYR A 285 -18.69 17.20 -2.00
CA TYR A 285 -17.51 18.00 -1.64
C TYR A 285 -16.28 17.46 -2.35
N GLY A 286 -15.20 18.25 -2.37
CA GLY A 286 -13.99 17.86 -3.06
C GLY A 286 -13.80 18.59 -4.39
N ASN A 287 -12.96 18.04 -5.25
CA ASN A 287 -12.70 18.53 -6.60
C ASN A 287 -12.31 17.39 -7.56
N ASN A 288 -12.10 17.71 -8.84
CA ASN A 288 -11.77 16.73 -9.88
C ASN A 288 -10.26 16.51 -10.10
N ASP A 289 -9.39 17.01 -9.23
CA ASP A 289 -7.95 16.76 -9.32
C ASP A 289 -7.62 15.37 -8.74
N VAL A 290 -7.72 14.36 -9.59
CA VAL A 290 -7.48 12.96 -9.24
C VAL A 290 -6.00 12.59 -9.13
N LYS A 291 -5.09 13.49 -9.51
CA LYS A 291 -3.63 13.32 -9.34
C LYS A 291 -3.17 13.82 -7.97
N GLY A 292 -3.59 15.03 -7.59
CA GLY A 292 -3.20 15.64 -6.33
C GLY A 292 -1.71 15.98 -6.21
N PRO A 293 -1.24 16.37 -5.01
CA PRO A 293 0.15 16.79 -4.78
C PRO A 293 1.17 15.64 -4.87
N ASP A 294 0.79 14.44 -4.47
CA ASP A 294 1.63 13.24 -4.57
C ASP A 294 0.79 12.04 -5.02
N ALA A 295 0.98 11.66 -6.27
CA ALA A 295 0.34 10.50 -6.89
C ALA A 295 1.25 9.26 -6.91
N SER A 296 2.38 9.25 -6.22
CA SER A 296 3.39 8.20 -6.35
C SER A 296 2.83 6.82 -6.00
N HIS A 297 2.16 6.71 -4.86
CA HIS A 297 1.61 5.45 -4.38
C HIS A 297 0.45 4.96 -5.26
N GLY A 298 -0.56 5.78 -5.51
CA GLY A 298 -1.72 5.36 -6.31
C GLY A 298 -1.40 5.11 -7.78
N THR A 299 -0.40 5.82 -8.37
CA THR A 299 0.08 5.51 -9.73
C THR A 299 0.76 4.13 -9.77
N HIS A 300 1.51 3.78 -8.73
CA HIS A 300 2.15 2.47 -8.62
C HIS A 300 1.10 1.36 -8.49
N VAL A 301 0.12 1.54 -7.64
CA VAL A 301 -1.04 0.65 -7.45
C VAL A 301 -1.82 0.46 -8.76
N ALA A 302 -2.11 1.56 -9.47
CA ALA A 302 -2.81 1.53 -10.76
C ALA A 302 -2.03 0.74 -11.83
N GLY A 303 -0.71 0.92 -11.89
CA GLY A 303 0.17 0.20 -12.81
C GLY A 303 0.16 -1.31 -12.59
N ILE A 304 0.22 -1.76 -11.35
CA ILE A 304 0.13 -3.20 -11.01
C ILE A 304 -1.15 -3.82 -11.58
N VAL A 305 -2.27 -3.11 -11.45
CA VAL A 305 -3.55 -3.59 -11.99
C VAL A 305 -3.56 -3.56 -13.52
N ALA A 306 -3.13 -2.44 -14.14
CA ALA A 306 -3.60 -2.02 -15.45
C ALA A 306 -2.54 -1.57 -16.45
N ALA A 307 -1.25 -1.47 -16.11
CA ALA A 307 -0.22 -1.05 -17.07
C ALA A 307 -0.36 -1.83 -18.38
N GLU A 308 -0.18 -1.14 -19.51
CA GLU A 308 -0.54 -1.67 -20.82
C GLU A 308 0.37 -2.84 -21.21
N ARG A 309 -0.26 -4.01 -21.42
CA ARG A 309 0.48 -5.24 -21.68
C ARG A 309 1.04 -5.29 -23.10
N GLY A 310 2.31 -5.73 -23.21
CA GLY A 310 2.96 -6.00 -24.49
C GLY A 310 3.37 -4.77 -25.28
N ASN A 311 3.45 -3.59 -24.65
CA ASN A 311 3.87 -2.34 -25.29
C ASN A 311 5.39 -2.10 -25.22
N ASN A 312 6.16 -2.99 -24.59
CA ASN A 312 7.61 -2.91 -24.35
C ASN A 312 8.04 -1.74 -23.44
N LEU A 313 7.12 -1.21 -22.64
CA LEU A 313 7.41 -0.22 -21.60
C LEU A 313 7.36 -0.89 -20.22
N GLY A 314 8.14 -0.38 -19.30
CA GLY A 314 8.12 -0.70 -17.87
C GLY A 314 7.87 -2.18 -17.54
N MET A 315 6.60 -2.51 -17.31
CA MET A 315 6.12 -3.85 -16.97
C MET A 315 4.65 -4.03 -17.42
N ASP A 316 4.17 -5.27 -17.43
CA ASP A 316 2.77 -5.57 -17.74
C ASP A 316 1.89 -5.55 -16.49
N GLY A 317 0.78 -4.85 -16.51
CA GLY A 317 -0.25 -4.97 -15.49
C GLY A 317 -0.86 -6.37 -15.46
N VAL A 318 -1.49 -6.76 -14.35
CA VAL A 318 -2.11 -8.10 -14.24
C VAL A 318 -3.28 -8.24 -15.22
N ALA A 319 -4.09 -7.19 -15.37
CA ALA A 319 -5.32 -7.22 -16.17
C ALA A 319 -5.20 -6.43 -17.48
N GLU A 320 -5.48 -7.09 -18.62
CA GLU A 320 -5.48 -6.46 -19.95
C GLU A 320 -6.73 -5.60 -20.20
N LYS A 321 -7.91 -6.15 -19.90
CA LYS A 321 -9.22 -5.51 -20.16
C LYS A 321 -9.77 -4.87 -18.89
N VAL A 322 -9.22 -3.72 -18.55
CA VAL A 322 -9.52 -2.99 -17.32
C VAL A 322 -9.53 -1.49 -17.57
N GLN A 323 -10.31 -0.76 -16.79
CA GLN A 323 -10.31 0.69 -16.71
C GLN A 323 -10.11 1.12 -15.26
N ILE A 324 -9.20 2.04 -15.03
CA ILE A 324 -8.88 2.60 -13.70
C ILE A 324 -9.71 3.84 -13.46
N MET A 325 -10.50 3.83 -12.39
CA MET A 325 -11.17 5.00 -11.83
C MET A 325 -10.32 5.50 -10.66
N SER A 326 -9.77 6.70 -10.78
CA SER A 326 -8.93 7.28 -9.73
C SER A 326 -9.79 7.99 -8.69
N ILE A 327 -9.66 7.60 -7.42
CA ILE A 327 -10.40 8.23 -6.32
C ILE A 327 -9.41 8.62 -5.23
N ARG A 328 -9.24 9.93 -5.06
CA ARG A 328 -8.30 10.45 -4.08
C ARG A 328 -8.99 10.65 -2.73
N ALA A 329 -8.60 9.88 -1.72
CA ALA A 329 -9.15 9.96 -0.36
C ALA A 329 -8.08 9.76 0.73
N VAL A 330 -6.84 9.52 0.34
CA VAL A 330 -5.74 9.17 1.24
C VAL A 330 -4.65 10.24 1.17
N PRO A 331 -4.43 11.01 2.23
CA PRO A 331 -3.34 11.98 2.35
C PRO A 331 -2.04 11.27 2.76
N ASP A 332 -0.94 12.01 2.84
CA ASP A 332 0.23 11.61 3.62
C ASP A 332 -0.13 11.75 5.12
N GLY A 333 -0.54 10.65 5.72
CA GLY A 333 -1.18 10.51 7.02
C GLY A 333 -2.35 9.52 6.95
N ASP A 334 -3.20 9.43 7.99
CA ASP A 334 -4.34 8.51 7.97
C ASP A 334 -5.56 9.13 7.26
N GLU A 335 -6.14 8.34 6.38
CA GLU A 335 -7.42 8.62 5.72
C GLU A 335 -8.55 8.83 6.74
N ARG A 336 -9.56 9.63 6.36
CA ARG A 336 -10.71 9.90 7.22
C ARG A 336 -11.91 9.03 6.84
N ASP A 337 -12.58 8.46 7.83
CA ASP A 337 -13.70 7.51 7.63
C ASP A 337 -14.80 8.06 6.72
N LYS A 338 -15.14 9.37 6.82
CA LYS A 338 -16.12 10.04 5.95
C LYS A 338 -15.71 9.98 4.48
N ASP A 339 -14.43 10.25 4.21
CA ASP A 339 -13.89 10.28 2.84
C ASP A 339 -13.82 8.88 2.24
N VAL A 340 -13.39 7.89 3.02
CA VAL A 340 -13.39 6.47 2.62
C VAL A 340 -14.80 5.99 2.30
N ALA A 341 -15.77 6.29 3.15
CA ALA A 341 -17.16 5.89 2.93
C ALA A 341 -17.74 6.53 1.65
N ASN A 342 -17.43 7.81 1.40
CA ASN A 342 -17.89 8.50 0.19
C ASN A 342 -17.16 8.01 -1.06
N ALA A 343 -15.86 7.70 -0.96
CA ALA A 343 -15.07 7.12 -2.04
C ALA A 343 -15.62 5.75 -2.48
N ILE A 344 -15.95 4.87 -1.51
CA ILE A 344 -16.59 3.58 -1.81
C ILE A 344 -17.94 3.78 -2.51
N ARG A 345 -18.80 4.69 -2.02
CA ARG A 345 -20.11 4.95 -2.62
C ARG A 345 -19.96 5.51 -4.03
N TYR A 346 -19.08 6.49 -4.22
CA TYR A 346 -18.78 7.06 -5.54
C TYR A 346 -18.33 5.99 -6.53
N ALA A 347 -17.39 5.12 -6.14
CA ALA A 347 -16.94 4.00 -6.98
C ALA A 347 -18.10 3.11 -7.42
N VAL A 348 -18.97 2.74 -6.47
CA VAL A 348 -20.16 1.91 -6.72
C VAL A 348 -21.15 2.58 -7.67
N ASP A 349 -21.47 3.85 -7.43
CA ASP A 349 -22.45 4.62 -8.21
C ASP A 349 -21.99 4.83 -9.66
N ASN A 350 -20.67 4.96 -9.87
CA ASN A 350 -20.03 5.09 -11.17
C ASN A 350 -19.62 3.74 -11.81
N GLY A 351 -20.15 2.63 -11.32
CA GLY A 351 -20.12 1.33 -11.99
C GLY A 351 -18.88 0.49 -11.78
N ALA A 352 -17.99 0.83 -10.84
CA ALA A 352 -16.87 -0.01 -10.45
C ALA A 352 -17.35 -1.43 -10.06
N LYS A 353 -16.59 -2.43 -10.45
CA LYS A 353 -16.83 -3.84 -10.06
C LYS A 353 -15.88 -4.29 -8.95
N ILE A 354 -14.76 -3.62 -8.84
CA ILE A 354 -13.72 -3.86 -7.85
C ILE A 354 -13.28 -2.51 -7.29
N VAL A 355 -13.09 -2.44 -5.99
CA VAL A 355 -12.45 -1.31 -5.30
C VAL A 355 -11.18 -1.83 -4.65
N ASN A 356 -10.05 -1.25 -5.01
CA ASN A 356 -8.77 -1.49 -4.37
C ASN A 356 -8.53 -0.45 -3.29
N MET A 357 -8.19 -0.90 -2.09
CA MET A 357 -7.90 -0.10 -0.91
C MET A 357 -6.53 -0.49 -0.36
N SER A 358 -5.50 0.22 -0.81
CA SER A 358 -4.10 -0.02 -0.43
C SER A 358 -3.67 0.88 0.74
N PHE A 359 -4.51 1.01 1.76
CA PHE A 359 -4.33 1.82 2.96
C PHE A 359 -4.95 1.14 4.16
N GLY A 360 -4.71 1.68 5.35
CA GLY A 360 -5.36 1.23 6.58
C GLY A 360 -4.82 1.94 7.81
N LYS A 361 -5.58 1.91 8.89
CA LYS A 361 -5.27 2.59 10.16
C LYS A 361 -5.73 1.81 11.38
N GLY A 362 -5.13 2.13 12.53
CA GLY A 362 -5.42 1.43 13.79
C GLY A 362 -6.75 1.80 14.46
N PHE A 363 -7.40 2.90 14.05
CA PHE A 363 -8.64 3.39 14.62
C PHE A 363 -9.64 3.82 13.54
N SER A 364 -10.94 3.61 13.78
CA SER A 364 -12.02 4.08 12.93
C SER A 364 -13.15 4.62 13.82
N PRO A 365 -13.06 5.90 14.24
CA PRO A 365 -14.04 6.50 15.14
C PRO A 365 -15.45 6.57 14.55
N ASP A 366 -15.55 6.70 13.23
CA ASP A 366 -16.79 6.74 12.48
C ASP A 366 -17.04 5.43 11.70
N LYS A 367 -16.59 4.29 12.25
CA LYS A 367 -16.70 2.96 11.61
C LYS A 367 -18.07 2.66 11.03
N ALA A 368 -19.14 3.07 11.72
CA ALA A 368 -20.51 2.86 11.26
C ALA A 368 -20.79 3.43 9.86
N VAL A 369 -20.19 4.58 9.52
CA VAL A 369 -20.36 5.22 8.21
C VAL A 369 -19.67 4.41 7.12
N VAL A 370 -18.50 3.87 7.42
CA VAL A 370 -17.73 2.99 6.50
C VAL A 370 -18.43 1.65 6.35
N ASP A 371 -18.94 1.05 7.44
CA ASP A 371 -19.71 -0.20 7.39
C ASP A 371 -20.94 -0.07 6.48
N GLU A 372 -21.67 1.06 6.53
CA GLU A 372 -22.80 1.31 5.64
C GLU A 372 -22.37 1.43 4.16
N ALA A 373 -21.19 1.98 3.89
CA ALA A 373 -20.64 2.02 2.53
C ALA A 373 -20.22 0.62 2.04
N ILE A 374 -19.65 -0.21 2.92
CA ILE A 374 -19.31 -1.62 2.62
C ILE A 374 -20.59 -2.43 2.32
N LYS A 375 -21.63 -2.28 3.13
CA LYS A 375 -22.96 -2.91 2.89
C LYS A 375 -23.56 -2.46 1.58
N TYR A 376 -23.43 -1.16 1.26
CA TYR A 376 -23.89 -0.62 -0.01
C TYR A 376 -23.15 -1.27 -1.20
N ALA A 377 -21.82 -1.35 -1.13
CA ALA A 377 -21.01 -2.04 -2.14
C ALA A 377 -21.42 -3.52 -2.29
N GLU A 378 -21.65 -4.24 -1.16
CA GLU A 378 -22.15 -5.61 -1.17
C GLU A 378 -23.48 -5.72 -1.89
N SER A 379 -24.44 -4.83 -1.59
CA SER A 379 -25.78 -4.83 -2.21
C SER A 379 -25.75 -4.58 -3.72
N LYS A 380 -24.71 -3.90 -4.20
CA LYS A 380 -24.50 -3.59 -5.62
C LYS A 380 -23.57 -4.61 -6.32
N GLY A 381 -23.07 -5.59 -5.60
CA GLY A 381 -22.21 -6.65 -6.13
C GLY A 381 -20.81 -6.16 -6.51
N VAL A 382 -20.25 -5.22 -5.76
CA VAL A 382 -18.89 -4.69 -5.91
C VAL A 382 -17.96 -5.39 -4.93
N LEU A 383 -16.82 -5.89 -5.42
CA LEU A 383 -15.79 -6.55 -4.62
C LEU A 383 -14.85 -5.50 -4.02
N LEU A 384 -14.58 -5.60 -2.73
CA LEU A 384 -13.64 -4.76 -2.00
C LEU A 384 -12.38 -5.58 -1.70
N ILE A 385 -11.20 -5.04 -2.04
CA ILE A 385 -9.90 -5.68 -1.84
C ILE A 385 -9.02 -4.74 -1.02
N HIS A 386 -8.59 -5.20 0.14
CA HIS A 386 -7.92 -4.40 1.15
C HIS A 386 -6.55 -4.97 1.50
N ALA A 387 -5.59 -4.08 1.71
CA ALA A 387 -4.24 -4.42 2.15
C ALA A 387 -4.20 -4.71 3.66
N ALA A 388 -3.61 -5.83 4.07
CA ALA A 388 -3.60 -6.26 5.46
C ALA A 388 -2.79 -5.36 6.42
N GLY A 389 -1.90 -4.49 5.87
CA GLY A 389 -0.99 -3.64 6.63
C GLY A 389 0.42 -4.21 6.74
N ASN A 390 1.36 -3.38 7.22
CA ASN A 390 2.79 -3.65 7.12
C ASN A 390 3.52 -3.57 8.49
N ASP A 391 2.84 -3.93 9.59
CA ASP A 391 3.38 -3.87 10.95
C ASP A 391 3.96 -5.21 11.43
N GLY A 392 3.97 -6.25 10.57
CA GLY A 392 4.30 -7.63 11.01
C GLY A 392 3.36 -8.15 12.09
N ALA A 393 2.16 -7.62 12.16
CA ALA A 393 1.21 -7.82 13.25
C ALA A 393 0.16 -8.90 12.95
N ASP A 394 -0.34 -9.51 14.01
CA ASP A 394 -1.43 -10.48 13.98
C ASP A 394 -2.78 -9.75 13.96
N THR A 395 -3.42 -9.63 12.81
CA THR A 395 -4.70 -8.94 12.64
C THR A 395 -5.87 -9.65 13.31
N ASP A 396 -5.70 -10.88 13.75
CA ASP A 396 -6.67 -11.56 14.62
C ASP A 396 -6.69 -10.94 16.03
N LYS A 397 -5.65 -10.15 16.39
CA LYS A 397 -5.50 -9.47 17.68
C LYS A 397 -5.52 -7.95 17.59
N THR A 398 -5.06 -7.40 16.47
CA THR A 398 -5.00 -5.96 16.23
C THR A 398 -5.99 -5.56 15.14
N GLY A 399 -6.56 -4.36 15.22
CA GLY A 399 -7.41 -3.84 14.16
C GLY A 399 -6.59 -3.26 13.00
N ASN A 400 -7.07 -3.48 11.77
CA ASN A 400 -6.66 -2.72 10.58
C ASN A 400 -7.94 -2.27 9.87
N PHE A 401 -8.23 -0.96 9.89
CA PHE A 401 -9.47 -0.40 9.35
C PHE A 401 -9.24 0.23 7.98
N PRO A 402 -10.25 0.13 7.07
CA PRO A 402 -11.56 -0.51 7.25
C PRO A 402 -11.46 -2.05 7.34
N THR A 403 -12.50 -2.72 7.80
CA THR A 403 -12.50 -4.17 8.00
C THR A 403 -13.81 -4.81 7.54
N ARG A 404 -13.75 -6.10 7.20
CA ARG A 404 -14.95 -6.87 6.84
C ARG A 404 -15.89 -7.14 8.00
N ASP A 405 -15.42 -7.00 9.25
CA ASP A 405 -16.24 -7.24 10.45
C ASP A 405 -17.12 -6.01 10.72
N LEU A 406 -18.42 -6.13 10.46
CA LEU A 406 -19.37 -5.05 10.57
C LEU A 406 -19.90 -4.90 12.00
N ASN A 407 -20.29 -3.69 12.39
CA ASN A 407 -20.83 -3.40 13.74
C ASN A 407 -22.11 -4.19 14.08
N ASP A 408 -22.81 -4.73 13.08
CA ASP A 408 -24.00 -5.58 13.28
C ASP A 408 -23.65 -7.06 13.53
N GLY A 409 -22.35 -7.40 13.65
CA GLY A 409 -21.86 -8.75 13.91
C GLY A 409 -21.71 -9.62 12.66
N ARG A 410 -22.08 -9.13 11.47
CA ARG A 410 -21.88 -9.84 10.20
C ARG A 410 -20.47 -9.61 9.67
N LYS A 411 -20.04 -10.48 8.76
CA LYS A 411 -18.85 -10.29 7.92
C LYS A 411 -19.29 -9.97 6.49
N ALA A 412 -18.67 -8.98 5.87
CA ALA A 412 -18.93 -8.65 4.47
C ALA A 412 -18.47 -9.81 3.55
N ASN A 413 -19.37 -10.25 2.65
CA ASN A 413 -19.09 -11.38 1.74
C ASN A 413 -18.41 -10.93 0.45
N ASN A 414 -18.27 -9.64 0.23
CA ASN A 414 -17.63 -9.01 -0.90
C ASN A 414 -16.25 -8.42 -0.55
N TRP A 415 -15.57 -8.96 0.46
CA TRP A 415 -14.31 -8.45 0.99
C TRP A 415 -13.19 -9.49 0.89
N LEU A 416 -11.98 -9.04 0.51
CA LEU A 416 -10.74 -9.81 0.58
C LEU A 416 -9.66 -8.99 1.29
N GLU A 417 -9.01 -9.61 2.27
CA GLU A 417 -7.86 -9.06 3.01
C GLU A 417 -6.58 -9.74 2.52
N ILE A 418 -5.56 -8.95 2.12
CA ILE A 418 -4.42 -9.44 1.35
C ILE A 418 -3.10 -9.21 2.07
N GLY A 419 -2.38 -10.30 2.37
CA GLY A 419 -1.01 -10.28 2.86
C GLY A 419 0.02 -10.26 1.72
N ALA A 420 1.27 -9.90 2.03
CA ALA A 420 2.35 -9.72 1.06
C ALA A 420 3.35 -10.87 1.04
N LEU A 421 3.71 -11.31 -0.18
CA LEU A 421 4.78 -12.28 -0.45
C LEU A 421 5.98 -11.65 -1.12
N SER A 422 7.15 -12.27 -0.89
CA SER A 422 8.37 -12.07 -1.66
C SER A 422 8.45 -13.01 -2.87
N TRP A 423 9.23 -12.62 -3.87
CA TRP A 423 9.63 -13.50 -4.99
C TRP A 423 10.53 -14.65 -4.56
N LYS A 424 11.12 -14.57 -3.36
CA LYS A 424 11.96 -15.62 -2.75
C LYS A 424 11.08 -16.83 -2.38
N SER A 425 11.69 -18.02 -2.40
CA SER A 425 11.06 -19.27 -1.97
C SER A 425 11.55 -19.70 -0.58
N GLY A 426 10.93 -20.75 -0.02
CA GLY A 426 11.33 -21.29 1.28
C GLY A 426 10.88 -20.44 2.46
N GLU A 427 11.72 -20.31 3.47
CA GLU A 427 11.38 -19.60 4.70
C GLU A 427 11.21 -18.08 4.51
N ASP A 428 11.87 -17.50 3.51
CA ASP A 428 11.83 -16.06 3.18
C ASP A 428 10.69 -15.70 2.20
N MET A 429 9.72 -16.60 2.01
CA MET A 429 8.62 -16.42 1.06
C MET A 429 7.65 -15.31 1.52
N VAL A 430 7.37 -15.20 2.80
CA VAL A 430 6.47 -14.18 3.35
C VAL A 430 7.25 -12.91 3.65
N ALA A 431 6.68 -11.75 3.32
CA ALA A 431 7.30 -10.47 3.63
C ALA A 431 7.33 -10.24 5.15
N VAL A 432 8.49 -9.87 5.69
CA VAL A 432 8.70 -9.69 7.14
C VAL A 432 7.80 -8.62 7.75
N PHE A 433 7.42 -7.63 6.95
CA PHE A 433 6.51 -6.55 7.36
C PHE A 433 5.03 -6.91 7.25
N SER A 434 4.66 -7.96 6.47
CA SER A 434 3.25 -8.23 6.20
C SER A 434 2.47 -8.50 7.47
N ASN A 435 1.36 -7.82 7.66
CA ASN A 435 0.38 -8.28 8.63
C ASN A 435 -0.16 -9.65 8.18
N TYR A 436 -0.55 -10.46 9.15
CA TYR A 436 -1.06 -11.81 8.99
C TYR A 436 -2.22 -12.06 9.95
N GLY A 437 -3.00 -13.11 9.72
CA GLY A 437 -4.10 -13.49 10.61
C GLY A 437 -4.83 -14.70 10.08
N LYS A 438 -4.95 -15.73 10.91
CA LYS A 438 -5.59 -17.00 10.54
C LYS A 438 -7.05 -16.82 10.14
N ASN A 439 -7.72 -15.83 10.71
CA ASN A 439 -9.15 -15.59 10.54
C ASN A 439 -9.45 -14.31 9.71
N HIS A 440 -8.51 -13.37 9.60
CA HIS A 440 -8.74 -12.08 8.98
C HIS A 440 -8.00 -11.89 7.66
N VAL A 441 -6.79 -12.43 7.47
CA VAL A 441 -6.11 -12.39 6.16
C VAL A 441 -6.60 -13.57 5.31
N ASP A 442 -7.24 -13.28 4.17
CA ASP A 442 -7.83 -14.32 3.32
C ASP A 442 -6.75 -15.12 2.57
N LEU A 443 -5.82 -14.42 1.94
CA LEU A 443 -4.76 -15.00 1.10
C LEU A 443 -3.55 -14.04 0.99
N PHE A 444 -2.47 -14.53 0.40
CA PHE A 444 -1.27 -13.76 0.12
C PHE A 444 -1.09 -13.53 -1.38
N ALA A 445 -0.44 -12.41 -1.73
CA ALA A 445 -0.10 -12.04 -3.11
C ALA A 445 1.29 -11.39 -3.19
N PRO A 446 1.92 -11.34 -4.38
CA PRO A 446 3.16 -10.61 -4.61
C PRO A 446 3.13 -9.19 -4.07
N GLY A 447 4.08 -8.85 -3.18
CA GLY A 447 4.11 -7.55 -2.51
C GLY A 447 5.52 -7.04 -2.17
N VAL A 448 6.60 -7.73 -2.60
CA VAL A 448 7.98 -7.31 -2.35
C VAL A 448 8.70 -7.08 -3.67
N ASP A 449 9.43 -5.98 -3.80
CA ASP A 449 10.16 -5.61 -5.01
C ASP A 449 9.26 -5.61 -6.26
N ILE A 450 8.09 -5.04 -6.16
CA ILE A 450 7.13 -4.92 -7.26
C ILE A 450 7.49 -3.70 -8.10
N TYR A 451 7.95 -3.93 -9.32
CA TYR A 451 8.28 -2.88 -10.28
C TYR A 451 7.01 -2.42 -11.00
N ALA A 452 6.66 -1.13 -10.86
CA ALA A 452 5.47 -0.55 -11.50
C ALA A 452 5.61 0.95 -11.76
N THR A 453 4.60 1.53 -12.41
CA THR A 453 4.53 2.94 -12.83
C THR A 453 4.60 3.91 -11.65
N THR A 454 5.29 5.02 -11.84
CA THR A 454 5.31 6.16 -10.91
C THR A 454 5.19 7.46 -11.69
N PRO A 455 4.80 8.59 -11.07
CA PRO A 455 4.58 9.84 -11.78
C PRO A 455 5.75 10.27 -12.66
N ASN A 456 5.43 11.07 -13.69
CA ASN A 456 6.41 11.62 -14.62
C ASN A 456 7.09 10.56 -15.51
N GLN A 457 6.33 9.57 -15.98
CA GLN A 457 6.78 8.52 -16.91
C GLN A 457 7.89 7.64 -16.33
N LYS A 458 7.91 7.49 -15.00
CA LYS A 458 8.92 6.70 -14.29
C LYS A 458 8.34 5.36 -13.83
N TYR A 459 9.26 4.49 -13.42
CA TYR A 459 8.96 3.17 -12.85
C TYR A 459 9.91 2.92 -11.69
N GLN A 460 9.41 2.29 -10.64
CA GLN A 460 10.24 1.91 -9.49
C GLN A 460 9.76 0.62 -8.83
N ASN A 461 10.62 0.03 -8.01
CA ASN A 461 10.23 -1.08 -7.14
C ASN A 461 9.63 -0.54 -5.85
N ASN A 462 8.48 -1.07 -5.47
CA ASN A 462 7.87 -0.82 -4.17
C ASN A 462 7.57 -2.14 -3.46
N SER A 463 7.55 -2.10 -2.12
CA SER A 463 7.21 -3.25 -1.28
C SER A 463 6.14 -2.86 -0.26
N GLY A 464 5.14 -3.72 -0.08
CA GLY A 464 4.04 -3.49 0.85
C GLY A 464 2.85 -4.40 0.54
N THR A 465 1.97 -4.58 1.51
CA THR A 465 0.63 -5.16 1.26
C THR A 465 -0.18 -4.27 0.32
N SER A 466 0.17 -2.98 0.23
CA SER A 466 -0.31 -2.03 -0.78
C SER A 466 -0.04 -2.46 -2.22
N MET A 467 1.00 -3.27 -2.49
CA MET A 467 1.30 -3.84 -3.80
C MET A 467 0.63 -5.20 -3.98
N ALA A 468 0.42 -5.95 -2.91
CA ALA A 468 -0.26 -7.23 -2.93
C ALA A 468 -1.78 -7.12 -3.22
N ALA A 469 -2.43 -6.10 -2.67
CA ALA A 469 -3.85 -5.83 -2.91
C ALA A 469 -4.15 -5.57 -4.41
N PRO A 470 -3.44 -4.67 -5.13
CA PRO A 470 -3.69 -4.45 -6.55
C PRO A 470 -3.33 -5.65 -7.44
N VAL A 471 -2.35 -6.46 -7.09
CA VAL A 471 -2.12 -7.75 -7.78
C VAL A 471 -3.39 -8.60 -7.72
N THR A 472 -4.01 -8.70 -6.54
CA THR A 472 -5.27 -9.46 -6.35
C THR A 472 -6.44 -8.78 -7.07
N SER A 473 -6.50 -7.45 -7.07
CA SER A 473 -7.51 -6.67 -7.82
C SER A 473 -7.41 -6.92 -9.32
N GLY A 474 -6.18 -7.01 -9.86
CA GLY A 474 -5.93 -7.39 -11.24
C GLY A 474 -6.41 -8.81 -11.55
N VAL A 475 -6.14 -9.78 -10.67
CA VAL A 475 -6.63 -11.17 -10.83
C VAL A 475 -8.16 -11.22 -10.84
N ALA A 476 -8.83 -10.48 -9.93
CA ALA A 476 -10.28 -10.36 -9.90
C ALA A 476 -10.82 -9.69 -11.18
N ALA A 477 -10.13 -8.67 -11.70
CA ALA A 477 -10.49 -8.01 -12.96
C ALA A 477 -10.38 -8.94 -14.16
N VAL A 478 -9.34 -9.78 -14.23
CA VAL A 478 -9.23 -10.83 -15.25
C VAL A 478 -10.42 -11.77 -15.21
N LEU A 479 -10.81 -12.26 -14.02
CA LEU A 479 -11.99 -13.11 -13.89
C LEU A 479 -13.25 -12.44 -14.41
N LEU A 480 -13.55 -11.23 -13.94
CA LEU A 480 -14.77 -10.51 -14.34
C LEU A 480 -14.77 -10.11 -15.81
N SER A 481 -13.59 -9.87 -16.42
CA SER A 481 -13.52 -9.53 -17.84
C SER A 481 -13.90 -10.70 -18.75
N TYR A 482 -13.57 -11.93 -18.37
CA TYR A 482 -13.88 -13.14 -19.15
C TYR A 482 -15.13 -13.90 -18.65
N PHE A 483 -15.55 -13.65 -17.41
CA PHE A 483 -16.73 -14.27 -16.79
C PHE A 483 -17.63 -13.20 -16.15
N PRO A 484 -18.21 -12.29 -16.96
CA PRO A 484 -18.94 -11.11 -16.46
C PRO A 484 -20.24 -11.43 -15.73
N HIS A 485 -20.67 -12.67 -15.73
CA HIS A 485 -21.84 -13.16 -15.03
C HIS A 485 -21.58 -13.51 -13.56
N LEU A 486 -20.31 -13.54 -13.14
CA LEU A 486 -19.96 -13.83 -11.75
C LEU A 486 -20.31 -12.66 -10.84
N THR A 487 -20.89 -12.98 -9.69
CA THR A 487 -21.08 -11.99 -8.60
C THR A 487 -19.79 -11.75 -7.83
N ALA A 488 -19.70 -10.64 -7.11
CA ALA A 488 -18.56 -10.34 -6.24
C ALA A 488 -18.27 -11.47 -5.24
N SER A 489 -19.30 -12.03 -4.61
CA SER A 489 -19.18 -13.16 -3.70
C SER A 489 -18.61 -14.40 -4.40
N GLN A 490 -19.08 -14.71 -5.61
CA GLN A 490 -18.54 -15.83 -6.38
C GLN A 490 -17.07 -15.61 -6.79
N VAL A 491 -16.70 -14.38 -7.18
CA VAL A 491 -15.30 -14.04 -7.45
C VAL A 491 -14.44 -14.26 -6.21
N ARG A 492 -14.89 -13.75 -5.06
CA ARG A 492 -14.23 -13.98 -3.77
C ARG A 492 -14.05 -15.46 -3.47
N GLU A 493 -15.11 -16.26 -3.56
CA GLU A 493 -15.07 -17.70 -3.31
C GLU A 493 -14.11 -18.43 -4.26
N ILE A 494 -14.10 -18.06 -5.55
CA ILE A 494 -13.18 -18.61 -6.54
C ILE A 494 -11.75 -18.30 -6.13
N LEU A 495 -11.43 -17.04 -5.81
CA LEU A 495 -10.07 -16.63 -5.47
C LEU A 495 -9.56 -17.35 -4.21
N VAL A 496 -10.39 -17.45 -3.17
CA VAL A 496 -10.06 -18.18 -1.94
C VAL A 496 -9.85 -19.68 -2.19
N LYS A 497 -10.71 -20.29 -3.03
CA LYS A 497 -10.65 -21.72 -3.32
C LYS A 497 -9.49 -22.11 -4.23
N SER A 498 -9.15 -21.26 -5.21
CA SER A 498 -8.17 -21.51 -6.26
C SER A 498 -6.75 -21.05 -5.94
N THR A 499 -6.48 -20.64 -4.71
CA THR A 499 -5.11 -20.28 -4.30
C THR A 499 -4.12 -21.42 -4.57
N TYR A 500 -2.90 -21.08 -4.96
CA TYR A 500 -1.79 -22.02 -4.96
C TYR A 500 -1.41 -22.34 -3.51
N LYS A 501 -1.85 -23.48 -3.02
CA LYS A 501 -1.79 -23.84 -1.60
C LYS A 501 -0.45 -24.42 -1.20
N LEU A 502 0.14 -23.87 -0.16
CA LEU A 502 1.39 -24.29 0.46
C LEU A 502 1.27 -24.34 1.99
N PRO A 503 0.19 -24.91 2.57
CA PRO A 503 -0.11 -24.74 3.99
C PRO A 503 0.96 -25.29 4.93
N ALA A 504 1.70 -26.31 4.54
CA ALA A 504 2.78 -26.93 5.33
C ALA A 504 4.16 -26.33 5.06
N GLN A 505 4.28 -25.34 4.13
CA GLN A 505 5.54 -24.67 3.89
C GLN A 505 5.98 -23.95 5.16
N LYS A 506 7.23 -24.20 5.59
CA LYS A 506 7.83 -23.46 6.69
C LYS A 506 8.27 -22.10 6.21
N VAL A 507 7.88 -21.06 6.95
CA VAL A 507 8.16 -19.66 6.66
C VAL A 507 8.52 -18.93 7.94
N LYS A 508 9.35 -17.91 7.84
CA LYS A 508 9.54 -16.96 8.91
C LYS A 508 8.24 -16.21 9.15
N LYS A 509 7.76 -16.22 10.37
CA LYS A 509 6.58 -15.47 10.78
C LYS A 509 6.90 -13.98 10.72
N PRO A 510 6.05 -13.17 10.05
CA PRO A 510 6.26 -11.75 10.00
C PRO A 510 6.43 -11.16 11.41
N SER A 511 7.49 -10.42 11.62
CA SER A 511 7.80 -9.73 12.87
C SER A 511 9.02 -8.84 12.70
N GLU A 512 9.25 -7.93 13.67
CA GLU A 512 10.46 -7.11 13.77
C GLU A 512 11.60 -7.80 14.54
N ALA A 513 11.42 -9.06 14.95
CA ALA A 513 12.43 -9.79 15.70
C ALA A 513 13.64 -10.14 14.83
N GLU A 514 14.86 -10.07 15.40
CA GLU A 514 16.09 -10.47 14.70
C GLU A 514 16.06 -11.96 14.31
N GLU A 515 15.49 -12.82 15.16
CA GLU A 515 15.27 -14.24 14.90
C GLU A 515 13.76 -14.53 14.93
N PRO A 516 13.07 -14.39 13.78
CA PRO A 516 11.64 -14.65 13.72
C PRO A 516 11.32 -16.15 13.90
N GLU A 517 10.22 -16.43 14.57
CA GLU A 517 9.66 -17.78 14.71
C GLU A 517 9.41 -18.40 13.34
N VAL A 518 9.77 -19.66 13.13
CA VAL A 518 9.44 -20.41 11.90
C VAL A 518 8.13 -21.17 12.12
N VAL A 519 7.14 -20.84 11.31
CA VAL A 519 5.78 -21.39 11.40
C VAL A 519 5.35 -22.03 10.08
N GLU A 520 4.22 -22.74 10.08
CA GLU A 520 3.59 -23.17 8.84
C GLU A 520 2.83 -22.02 8.19
N PHE A 521 3.02 -21.81 6.88
CA PHE A 521 2.35 -20.75 6.11
C PHE A 521 0.82 -20.80 6.27
N GLY A 522 0.25 -21.98 6.44
CA GLY A 522 -1.17 -22.18 6.72
C GLY A 522 -1.68 -21.54 8.01
N GLN A 523 -0.79 -21.12 8.92
CA GLN A 523 -1.15 -20.41 10.15
C GLN A 523 -1.32 -18.89 9.94
N LEU A 524 -0.82 -18.37 8.83
CA LEU A 524 -0.75 -16.92 8.57
C LEU A 524 -1.95 -16.36 7.83
N SER A 525 -2.80 -17.20 7.24
CA SER A 525 -4.03 -16.78 6.56
C SER A 525 -5.10 -17.87 6.53
N VAL A 526 -6.31 -17.49 6.14
CA VAL A 526 -7.45 -18.41 5.96
C VAL A 526 -7.09 -19.56 5.02
N THR A 527 -6.45 -19.24 3.88
CA THR A 527 -6.18 -20.21 2.81
C THR A 527 -4.84 -20.92 2.93
N GLY A 528 -3.83 -20.31 3.57
CA GLY A 528 -2.44 -20.78 3.48
C GLY A 528 -1.96 -20.87 2.03
N GLY A 529 -2.33 -19.89 1.20
CA GLY A 529 -2.09 -19.95 -0.24
C GLY A 529 -1.87 -18.59 -0.90
N ILE A 530 -1.33 -18.64 -2.12
CA ILE A 530 -1.04 -17.52 -3.00
C ILE A 530 -2.19 -17.37 -4.00
N VAL A 531 -2.66 -16.14 -4.24
CA VAL A 531 -3.64 -15.87 -5.30
C VAL A 531 -3.12 -16.36 -6.66
N ASN A 532 -3.96 -17.02 -7.44
CA ASN A 532 -3.54 -17.60 -8.72
C ASN A 532 -4.64 -17.48 -9.78
N VAL A 533 -4.39 -16.68 -10.83
CA VAL A 533 -5.37 -16.42 -11.89
C VAL A 533 -5.58 -17.65 -12.78
N TYR A 534 -4.54 -18.44 -13.04
CA TYR A 534 -4.65 -19.62 -13.88
C TYR A 534 -5.61 -20.67 -13.28
N GLU A 535 -5.46 -20.98 -12.00
CA GLU A 535 -6.35 -21.90 -11.30
C GLU A 535 -7.75 -21.26 -11.07
N ALA A 536 -7.82 -19.94 -10.85
CA ALA A 536 -9.08 -19.22 -10.71
C ALA A 536 -9.95 -19.29 -11.98
N ILE A 537 -9.35 -19.15 -13.17
CA ILE A 537 -10.05 -19.33 -14.45
C ILE A 537 -10.60 -20.74 -14.58
N LYS A 538 -9.83 -21.76 -14.21
CA LYS A 538 -10.29 -23.17 -14.26
C LYS A 538 -11.46 -23.41 -13.31
N GLU A 539 -11.48 -22.79 -12.13
CA GLU A 539 -12.64 -22.84 -11.22
C GLU A 539 -13.84 -22.10 -11.81
N ALA A 540 -13.66 -20.90 -12.36
CA ALA A 540 -14.72 -20.12 -12.98
C ALA A 540 -15.38 -20.87 -14.16
N GLN A 541 -14.63 -21.62 -14.96
CA GLN A 541 -15.15 -22.44 -16.06
C GLN A 541 -16.11 -23.55 -15.61
N LYS A 542 -16.07 -23.97 -14.35
CA LYS A 542 -16.98 -24.98 -13.79
C LYS A 542 -18.35 -24.40 -13.43
N ILE A 543 -18.46 -23.08 -13.31
CA ILE A 543 -19.70 -22.39 -12.95
C ILE A 543 -20.58 -22.30 -14.20
N LYS A 544 -21.74 -22.95 -14.14
CA LYS A 544 -22.71 -22.93 -15.25
C LYS A 544 -23.34 -21.53 -15.35
N LEU A 545 -23.43 -21.04 -16.58
CA LEU A 545 -24.24 -19.85 -16.87
C LEU A 545 -25.66 -20.04 -16.36
N PRO A 546 -26.29 -19.02 -15.73
CA PRO A 546 -27.72 -19.09 -15.43
C PRO A 546 -28.48 -19.34 -16.74
N LYS A 547 -29.37 -20.32 -16.73
CA LYS A 547 -30.24 -20.55 -17.89
C LYS A 547 -31.00 -19.23 -18.17
N LYS A 548 -30.88 -18.72 -19.39
CA LYS A 548 -31.74 -17.61 -19.85
C LYS A 548 -33.19 -18.05 -19.63
N ARG A 549 -33.87 -17.37 -18.70
CA ARG A 549 -35.33 -17.48 -18.56
C ARG A 549 -36.01 -16.70 -19.67
#